data_812aafa3e218bc340e8ec5fe24efbb7d
#
_entry.id   812aafa3e218bc340e8ec5fe24efbb7d
#
_cell.length_a   1.000
_cell.length_b   1.000
_cell.length_c   1.000
_cell.angle_alpha   90.00
_cell.angle_beta   90.00
_cell.angle_gamma   90.00
#
_symmetry.space_group_name_H-M   'P 1'
#
loop_
_entity.id
_entity.type
_entity.pdbx_description
1 polymer ?
#
loop_
_entity_poly.entity_id
_entity_poly.type
_entity_poly.pdbx_seq_one_letter_code
_entity_poly.pdbx_strand_id
1 'polypeptide(L)'
;MTDFDPNQVSFAQGAVRIEGVIRKHKLDLNKIMTSRDQHVRAALKDLGVSNVPKGFGKVQLPFVFPQSQFFISHAEANGKVGEHAHHGGDALRFIAAGSVTYNGVELTEGDWMYVPKGVSYSLGIGARGATMCYCYCCCCAGFADVRDWIVDPGPEIARH
;
A
#
# COMPACT_ATOMS: atom_id res chain seq x y z
N MET A 1 -33.10 5.57 13.22
CA MET A 1 -31.75 5.39 12.64
C MET A 1 -30.80 6.05 13.63
N THR A 2 -29.90 5.30 14.23
CA THR A 2 -28.80 5.92 15.00
C THR A 2 -27.88 6.50 13.96
N ASP A 3 -27.72 7.83 13.96
CA ASP A 3 -26.79 8.51 13.07
C ASP A 3 -25.37 7.97 13.38
N PHE A 4 -24.64 7.65 12.31
CA PHE A 4 -23.25 7.23 12.42
C PHE A 4 -22.44 8.43 12.91
N ASP A 5 -21.79 8.28 14.08
CA ASP A 5 -20.86 9.25 14.61
C ASP A 5 -19.41 8.78 14.34
N PRO A 6 -18.66 9.44 13.44
CA PRO A 6 -17.32 9.03 13.08
C PRO A 6 -16.35 9.12 14.25
N ASN A 7 -15.47 8.14 14.38
CA ASN A 7 -14.42 8.12 15.40
C ASN A 7 -13.52 9.35 15.36
N GLN A 8 -13.29 9.92 16.50
CA GLN A 8 -12.33 10.99 16.72
C GLN A 8 -11.09 10.46 17.45
N VAL A 9 -10.39 9.52 16.81
CA VAL A 9 -9.13 8.99 17.34
C VAL A 9 -7.99 9.86 16.82
N SER A 10 -7.13 10.34 17.72
CA SER A 10 -5.95 11.10 17.32
C SER A 10 -4.94 10.21 16.56
N PHE A 11 -4.09 10.84 15.76
CA PHE A 11 -2.99 10.14 15.08
C PHE A 11 -2.11 9.36 16.07
N ALA A 12 -1.78 9.97 17.21
CA ALA A 12 -0.97 9.34 18.24
C ALA A 12 -1.63 8.08 18.85
N GLN A 13 -2.93 8.13 19.13
CA GLN A 13 -3.67 6.96 19.61
C GLN A 13 -3.70 5.85 18.56
N GLY A 14 -3.89 6.20 17.29
CA GLY A 14 -3.84 5.26 16.18
C GLY A 14 -2.46 4.59 16.05
N ALA A 15 -1.38 5.36 16.17
CA ALA A 15 -0.01 4.86 16.13
C ALA A 15 0.29 3.87 17.27
N VAL A 16 -0.08 4.22 18.51
CA VAL A 16 0.08 3.33 19.68
C VAL A 16 -0.65 2.00 19.48
N ARG A 17 -1.85 2.03 18.93
CA ARG A 17 -2.60 0.81 18.61
C ARG A 17 -1.86 -0.07 17.60
N ILE A 18 -1.33 0.52 16.53
CA ILE A 18 -0.55 -0.18 15.51
C ILE A 18 0.69 -0.82 16.14
N GLU A 19 1.46 -0.07 16.92
CA GLU A 19 2.66 -0.58 17.61
C GLU A 19 2.35 -1.77 18.52
N GLY A 20 1.24 -1.71 19.26
CA GLY A 20 0.77 -2.82 20.08
C GLY A 20 0.51 -4.09 19.28
N VAL A 21 -0.14 -3.95 18.12
CA VAL A 21 -0.44 -5.07 17.22
C VAL A 21 0.83 -5.62 16.55
N ILE A 22 1.74 -4.76 16.10
CA ILE A 22 3.04 -5.16 15.55
C ILE A 22 3.79 -6.04 16.56
N ARG A 23 3.89 -5.61 17.83
CA ARG A 23 4.54 -6.39 18.89
C ARG A 23 3.82 -7.73 19.16
N LYS A 24 2.49 -7.72 19.28
CA LYS A 24 1.68 -8.91 19.55
C LYS A 24 1.88 -9.99 18.47
N HIS A 25 1.86 -9.60 17.21
CA HIS A 25 1.95 -10.50 16.07
C HIS A 25 3.38 -10.68 15.54
N LYS A 26 4.37 -10.04 16.17
CA LYS A 26 5.79 -10.09 15.80
C LYS A 26 6.01 -9.75 14.32
N LEU A 27 5.32 -8.72 13.84
CA LEU A 27 5.51 -8.25 12.47
C LEU A 27 6.90 -7.59 12.33
N ASP A 28 7.61 -7.95 11.29
CA ASP A 28 8.94 -7.41 10.98
C ASP A 28 8.84 -6.35 9.89
N LEU A 29 8.85 -5.08 10.28
CA LEU A 29 8.78 -3.95 9.35
C LEU A 29 10.05 -3.78 8.47
N ASN A 30 11.08 -4.59 8.68
CA ASN A 30 12.26 -4.63 7.80
C ASN A 30 12.09 -5.62 6.64
N LYS A 31 10.97 -6.32 6.58
CA LYS A 31 10.65 -7.27 5.52
C LYS A 31 9.44 -6.82 4.72
N ILE A 32 9.41 -7.20 3.47
CA ILE A 32 8.23 -7.02 2.64
C ILE A 32 7.08 -7.83 3.24
N MET A 33 5.93 -7.20 3.38
CA MET A 33 4.69 -7.79 3.85
C MET A 33 3.59 -7.59 2.83
N THR A 34 2.70 -8.58 2.72
CA THR A 34 1.52 -8.51 1.88
C THR A 34 0.25 -8.79 2.68
N SER A 35 -0.89 -8.37 2.17
CA SER A 35 -2.21 -8.72 2.72
C SER A 35 -2.47 -10.23 2.74
N ARG A 36 -1.70 -11.02 2.00
CA ARG A 36 -1.83 -12.47 1.91
C ARG A 36 -1.04 -13.22 2.98
N ASP A 37 -0.09 -12.57 3.64
CA ASP A 37 0.74 -13.20 4.67
C ASP A 37 -0.08 -13.58 5.90
N GLN A 38 0.10 -14.80 6.38
CA GLN A 38 -0.70 -15.35 7.49
C GLN A 38 -0.61 -14.48 8.76
N HIS A 39 0.59 -14.03 9.13
CA HIS A 39 0.81 -13.18 10.31
C HIS A 39 0.17 -11.80 10.14
N VAL A 40 0.26 -11.24 8.94
CA VAL A 40 -0.38 -9.96 8.60
C VAL A 40 -1.90 -10.10 8.68
N ARG A 41 -2.49 -11.15 8.12
CA ARG A 41 -3.93 -11.41 8.20
C ARG A 41 -4.42 -11.56 9.64
N ALA A 42 -3.63 -12.19 10.51
CA ALA A 42 -3.95 -12.29 11.93
C ALA A 42 -3.91 -10.91 12.62
N ALA A 43 -2.90 -10.09 12.31
CA ALA A 43 -2.77 -8.73 12.82
C ALA A 43 -3.93 -7.82 12.36
N LEU A 44 -4.35 -7.93 11.10
CA LEU A 44 -5.45 -7.12 10.55
C LEU A 44 -6.78 -7.36 11.28
N LYS A 45 -7.03 -8.55 11.83
CA LYS A 45 -8.22 -8.82 12.66
C LYS A 45 -8.25 -7.95 13.90
N ASP A 46 -7.09 -7.73 14.53
CA ASP A 46 -6.99 -6.87 15.73
C ASP A 46 -7.03 -5.36 15.37
N LEU A 47 -6.78 -5.02 14.11
CA LEU A 47 -6.83 -3.67 13.58
C LEU A 47 -8.18 -3.30 12.94
N GLY A 48 -9.16 -4.19 13.01
CA GLY A 48 -10.54 -3.91 12.60
C GLY A 48 -11.13 -2.73 13.37
N VAL A 49 -11.95 -1.92 12.70
CA VAL A 49 -12.66 -0.78 13.27
C VAL A 49 -14.13 -1.09 13.31
N SER A 50 -14.74 -1.06 14.49
CA SER A 50 -16.15 -1.38 14.70
C SER A 50 -17.10 -0.20 14.47
N ASN A 51 -16.60 1.04 14.65
CA ASN A 51 -17.40 2.24 14.44
C ASN A 51 -17.41 2.60 12.94
N VAL A 52 -18.26 1.91 12.20
CA VAL A 52 -18.48 2.11 10.76
C VAL A 52 -19.97 2.02 10.44
N PRO A 53 -20.45 2.65 9.37
CA PRO A 53 -21.84 2.51 8.93
C PRO A 53 -22.20 1.04 8.66
N LYS A 54 -23.49 0.72 8.76
CA LYS A 54 -23.99 -0.63 8.46
C LYS A 54 -23.59 -1.04 7.02
N GLY A 55 -23.03 -2.23 6.88
CA GLY A 55 -22.58 -2.79 5.61
C GLY A 55 -21.17 -2.41 5.20
N PHE A 56 -20.45 -1.63 6.04
CA PHE A 56 -19.05 -1.29 5.81
C PHE A 56 -18.12 -2.14 6.68
N GLY A 57 -16.97 -2.49 6.13
CA GLY A 57 -15.82 -2.99 6.87
C GLY A 57 -14.67 -1.98 6.78
N LYS A 58 -13.93 -1.79 7.87
CA LYS A 58 -12.77 -0.90 7.90
C LYS A 58 -11.66 -1.55 8.73
N VAL A 59 -10.45 -1.48 8.22
CA VAL A 59 -9.27 -1.99 8.91
C VAL A 59 -8.15 -0.96 8.83
N GLN A 60 -7.42 -0.78 9.93
CA GLN A 60 -6.20 0.01 9.96
C GLN A 60 -5.03 -0.87 9.48
N LEU A 61 -4.13 -0.34 8.66
CA LEU A 61 -2.96 -1.08 8.22
C LEU A 61 -1.88 -1.07 9.31
N PRO A 62 -1.03 -2.11 9.41
CA PRO A 62 -0.06 -2.29 10.50
C PRO A 62 1.24 -1.50 10.29
N PHE A 63 1.16 -0.29 9.77
CA PHE A 63 2.28 0.62 9.61
C PHE A 63 1.78 2.07 9.56
N VAL A 64 2.69 3.01 9.80
CA VAL A 64 2.39 4.45 9.83
C VAL A 64 3.29 5.17 8.84
N PHE A 65 2.69 5.96 7.97
CA PHE A 65 3.39 6.88 7.08
C PHE A 65 3.13 8.33 7.51
N PRO A 66 4.04 8.94 8.26
CA PRO A 66 3.82 10.30 8.78
C PRO A 66 3.78 11.37 7.68
N GLN A 67 4.50 11.15 6.59
CA GLN A 67 4.48 11.98 5.38
C GLN A 67 4.56 11.07 4.17
N SER A 68 3.70 11.27 3.18
CA SER A 68 3.70 10.43 1.99
C SER A 68 3.09 11.15 0.80
N GLN A 69 3.54 10.77 -0.38
CA GLN A 69 2.94 11.14 -1.66
C GLN A 69 2.22 9.93 -2.25
N PHE A 70 1.08 10.17 -2.89
CA PHE A 70 0.28 9.15 -3.54
C PHE A 70 0.42 9.23 -5.05
N PHE A 71 0.54 8.07 -5.68
CA PHE A 71 0.62 7.93 -7.12
C PHE A 71 -0.34 6.83 -7.57
N ILE A 72 -0.92 7.01 -8.74
CA ILE A 72 -1.66 5.94 -9.43
C ILE A 72 -0.83 5.55 -10.64
N SER A 73 -0.62 4.25 -10.83
CA SER A 73 0.06 3.73 -11.99
C SER A 73 -0.74 2.63 -12.66
N HIS A 74 -0.62 2.56 -13.97
CA HIS A 74 -1.20 1.52 -14.80
C HIS A 74 -0.06 0.72 -15.42
N ALA A 75 -0.13 -0.59 -15.32
CA ALA A 75 0.82 -1.51 -15.88
C ALA A 75 0.16 -2.38 -16.95
N GLU A 76 0.83 -2.50 -18.08
CA GLU A 76 0.34 -3.34 -19.19
C GLU A 76 0.32 -4.82 -18.82
N ALA A 77 -0.56 -5.56 -19.51
CA ALA A 77 -0.69 -7.00 -19.36
C ALA A 77 0.65 -7.73 -19.56
N ASN A 78 0.95 -8.67 -18.69
CA ASN A 78 2.16 -9.48 -18.71
C ASN A 78 3.48 -8.69 -18.59
N GLY A 79 3.40 -7.43 -18.16
CA GLY A 79 4.56 -6.59 -17.87
C GLY A 79 5.41 -7.17 -16.74
N LYS A 80 6.64 -6.70 -16.64
CA LYS A 80 7.58 -7.08 -15.58
C LYS A 80 8.27 -5.85 -15.03
N VAL A 81 8.31 -5.77 -13.72
CA VAL A 81 9.16 -4.81 -13.01
C VAL A 81 10.41 -5.54 -12.56
N GLY A 82 11.56 -5.16 -13.13
CA GLY A 82 12.86 -5.75 -12.77
C GLY A 82 13.22 -5.53 -11.30
N GLU A 83 14.22 -6.24 -10.84
CA GLU A 83 14.71 -6.12 -9.48
C GLU A 83 15.22 -4.70 -9.21
N HIS A 84 14.69 -4.08 -8.16
CA HIS A 84 15.06 -2.74 -7.72
C HIS A 84 14.72 -2.53 -6.25
N ALA A 85 15.28 -1.49 -5.64
CA ALA A 85 14.99 -1.07 -4.27
C ALA A 85 14.71 0.44 -4.20
N HIS A 86 13.85 0.84 -3.27
CA HIS A 86 13.60 2.26 -2.97
C HIS A 86 14.47 2.69 -1.79
N HIS A 87 15.38 3.64 -2.01
CA HIS A 87 16.33 4.08 -0.98
C HIS A 87 15.88 5.31 -0.18
N GLY A 88 14.81 5.96 -0.58
CA GLY A 88 14.33 7.18 0.08
C GLY A 88 13.36 6.94 1.23
N GLY A 89 12.64 5.83 1.25
CA GLY A 89 11.66 5.53 2.30
C GLY A 89 10.85 4.27 2.01
N ASP A 90 9.99 3.94 2.96
CA ASP A 90 9.06 2.81 2.84
C ASP A 90 7.97 3.11 1.80
N ALA A 91 7.43 2.06 1.22
CA ALA A 91 6.37 2.15 0.23
C ALA A 91 5.20 1.20 0.54
N LEU A 92 4.02 1.63 0.15
CA LEU A 92 2.82 0.80 0.07
C LEU A 92 2.37 0.72 -1.39
N ARG A 93 2.03 -0.47 -1.85
CA ARG A 93 1.32 -0.72 -3.10
C ARG A 93 -0.03 -1.31 -2.79
N PHE A 94 -1.08 -0.67 -3.23
CA PHE A 94 -2.46 -1.16 -3.14
C PHE A 94 -2.94 -1.51 -4.55
N ILE A 95 -3.46 -2.72 -4.73
CA ILE A 95 -3.97 -3.18 -6.02
C ILE A 95 -5.43 -2.74 -6.15
N ALA A 96 -5.66 -1.79 -7.05
CA ALA A 96 -6.99 -1.25 -7.31
C ALA A 96 -7.74 -2.05 -8.39
N ALA A 97 -7.02 -2.61 -9.37
CA ALA A 97 -7.59 -3.46 -10.40
C ALA A 97 -6.51 -4.37 -11.02
N GLY A 98 -6.91 -5.50 -11.59
CA GLY A 98 -6.00 -6.46 -12.19
C GLY A 98 -5.19 -7.24 -11.16
N SER A 99 -3.97 -7.65 -11.49
CA SER A 99 -3.14 -8.40 -10.55
C SER A 99 -1.64 -8.18 -10.74
N VAL A 100 -0.91 -8.37 -9.64
CA VAL A 100 0.56 -8.44 -9.62
C VAL A 100 1.00 -9.71 -8.92
N THR A 101 2.13 -10.26 -9.32
CA THR A 101 2.74 -11.43 -8.68
C THR A 101 4.03 -11.03 -8.00
N TYR A 102 4.14 -11.34 -6.71
CA TYR A 102 5.34 -11.19 -5.90
C TYR A 102 5.71 -12.53 -5.27
N ASN A 103 6.92 -13.02 -5.50
CA ASN A 103 7.42 -14.32 -4.99
C ASN A 103 6.43 -15.48 -5.22
N GLY A 104 5.80 -15.55 -6.41
CA GLY A 104 4.83 -16.59 -6.75
C GLY A 104 3.44 -16.40 -6.13
N VAL A 105 3.23 -15.38 -5.32
CA VAL A 105 1.92 -15.03 -4.75
C VAL A 105 1.25 -13.97 -5.62
N GLU A 106 0.05 -14.26 -6.11
CA GLU A 106 -0.76 -13.30 -6.83
C GLU A 106 -1.53 -12.40 -5.86
N LEU A 107 -1.36 -11.09 -6.03
CA LEU A 107 -2.09 -10.02 -5.34
C LEU A 107 -3.10 -9.42 -6.33
N THR A 108 -4.36 -9.37 -5.93
CA THR A 108 -5.49 -8.90 -6.75
C THR A 108 -6.16 -7.68 -6.13
N GLU A 109 -7.28 -7.24 -6.67
CA GLU A 109 -8.03 -6.10 -6.17
C GLU A 109 -8.27 -6.19 -4.64
N GLY A 110 -7.93 -5.13 -3.92
CA GLY A 110 -8.03 -5.05 -2.46
C GLY A 110 -6.80 -5.57 -1.71
N ASP A 111 -5.89 -6.29 -2.37
CA ASP A 111 -4.62 -6.68 -1.77
C ASP A 111 -3.63 -5.51 -1.74
N TRP A 112 -2.64 -5.66 -0.88
CA TRP A 112 -1.58 -4.66 -0.74
C TRP A 112 -0.24 -5.32 -0.42
N MET A 113 0.83 -4.58 -0.66
CA MET A 113 2.21 -4.95 -0.39
C MET A 113 2.93 -3.76 0.24
N TYR A 114 3.50 -3.98 1.43
CA TYR A 114 4.40 -3.04 2.08
C TYR A 114 5.84 -3.39 1.71
N VAL A 115 6.61 -2.40 1.30
CA VAL A 115 8.00 -2.54 0.90
C VAL A 115 8.86 -1.62 1.77
N PRO A 116 9.70 -2.17 2.65
CA PRO A 116 10.61 -1.38 3.45
C PRO A 116 11.68 -0.70 2.60
N LYS A 117 12.16 0.43 3.06
CA LYS A 117 13.31 1.13 2.49
C LYS A 117 14.51 0.19 2.30
N GLY A 118 15.10 0.23 1.11
CA GLY A 118 16.32 -0.51 0.77
C GLY A 118 16.13 -2.00 0.48
N VAL A 119 14.92 -2.54 0.60
CA VAL A 119 14.65 -3.94 0.31
C VAL A 119 14.37 -4.12 -1.19
N SER A 120 15.18 -4.96 -1.84
CA SER A 120 15.04 -5.30 -3.26
C SER A 120 13.84 -6.21 -3.50
N TYR A 121 13.16 -5.98 -4.61
CA TYR A 121 12.05 -6.81 -5.06
C TYR A 121 11.83 -6.68 -6.58
N SER A 122 11.11 -7.65 -7.13
CA SER A 122 10.61 -7.62 -8.52
C SER A 122 9.14 -8.00 -8.54
N LEU A 123 8.42 -7.62 -9.58
CA LEU A 123 7.00 -7.93 -9.75
C LEU A 123 6.72 -8.43 -11.17
N GLY A 124 5.82 -9.40 -11.27
CA GLY A 124 5.11 -9.72 -12.51
C GLY A 124 3.75 -9.03 -12.55
N ILE A 125 3.30 -8.67 -13.75
CA ILE A 125 1.96 -8.10 -13.97
C ILE A 125 1.07 -9.18 -14.59
N GLY A 126 -0.14 -9.28 -14.11
CA GLY A 126 -1.09 -10.28 -14.58
C GLY A 126 -1.54 -10.08 -16.03
N ALA A 127 -2.25 -11.07 -16.56
CA ALA A 127 -2.68 -11.11 -17.98
C ALA A 127 -3.66 -9.98 -18.37
N ARG A 128 -4.25 -9.28 -17.40
CA ARG A 128 -5.16 -8.14 -17.62
C ARG A 128 -4.54 -6.79 -17.26
N GLY A 129 -3.22 -6.77 -17.02
CA GLY A 129 -2.57 -5.57 -16.49
C GLY A 129 -2.85 -5.36 -15.00
N ALA A 130 -2.45 -4.23 -14.49
CA ALA A 130 -2.76 -3.82 -13.12
C ALA A 130 -2.89 -2.30 -12.99
N THR A 131 -3.83 -1.85 -12.17
CA THR A 131 -3.89 -0.49 -11.66
C THR A 131 -3.51 -0.52 -10.19
N MET A 132 -2.54 0.29 -9.80
CA MET A 132 -2.01 0.32 -8.45
C MET A 132 -1.99 1.75 -7.91
N CYS A 133 -2.35 1.90 -6.65
CA CYS A 133 -2.08 3.12 -5.90
C CYS A 133 -0.79 2.92 -5.11
N TYR A 134 0.14 3.85 -5.27
CA TYR A 134 1.39 3.88 -4.52
C TYR A 134 1.37 4.98 -3.48
N CYS A 135 1.92 4.67 -2.31
CA CYS A 135 2.19 5.62 -1.26
C CYS A 135 3.66 5.48 -0.87
N TYR A 136 4.40 6.57 -0.96
CA TYR A 136 5.82 6.62 -0.57
C TYR A 136 6.02 7.61 0.57
N CYS A 137 6.81 7.24 1.57
CA CYS A 137 7.23 8.13 2.65
C CYS A 137 8.25 9.19 2.22
N CYS A 138 8.61 9.23 0.94
CA CYS A 138 9.56 10.19 0.37
C CYS A 138 9.33 10.37 -1.12
N CYS A 139 10.15 11.20 -1.75
CA CYS A 139 10.13 11.49 -3.18
C CYS A 139 10.74 10.39 -4.06
N CYS A 140 10.59 9.11 -3.74
CA CYS A 140 11.11 7.99 -4.56
C CYS A 140 10.26 7.71 -5.81
N ALA A 141 9.63 8.72 -6.38
CA ALA A 141 8.71 8.53 -7.49
C ALA A 141 9.37 8.55 -8.87
N GLY A 142 10.68 8.38 -8.94
CA GLY A 142 11.37 8.25 -10.22
C GLY A 142 11.58 9.55 -11.01
N PHE A 143 11.45 10.70 -10.36
CA PHE A 143 11.79 11.97 -11.00
C PHE A 143 13.31 12.16 -11.04
N ALA A 144 13.90 12.12 -12.21
CA ALA A 144 15.30 12.42 -12.42
C ALA A 144 15.58 13.91 -12.27
N ASP A 145 14.62 14.76 -12.63
CA ASP A 145 14.67 16.22 -12.50
C ASP A 145 13.27 16.74 -12.20
N VAL A 146 13.17 17.74 -11.35
CA VAL A 146 11.90 18.45 -11.03
C VAL A 146 11.19 18.95 -12.29
N ARG A 147 11.93 19.23 -13.35
CA ARG A 147 11.39 19.64 -14.64
C ARG A 147 10.62 18.53 -15.37
N ASP A 148 10.95 17.28 -15.14
CA ASP A 148 10.38 16.17 -15.90
C ASP A 148 8.90 15.90 -15.56
N TRP A 149 8.47 16.16 -14.34
CA TRP A 149 7.08 15.97 -13.94
C TRP A 149 6.14 17.15 -14.21
N ILE A 150 6.71 18.33 -14.54
CA ILE A 150 5.91 19.51 -14.92
C ILE A 150 5.47 19.42 -16.40
N VAL A 151 6.18 18.67 -17.22
CA VAL A 151 6.10 18.74 -18.68
C VAL A 151 5.10 17.76 -19.29
N ASP A 152 4.90 16.60 -18.71
CA ASP A 152 3.94 15.61 -19.25
C ASP A 152 3.42 14.67 -18.16
N PRO A 153 2.20 14.88 -17.65
CA PRO A 153 1.58 13.96 -16.70
C PRO A 153 1.22 12.59 -17.33
N GLY A 154 1.57 12.38 -18.60
CA GLY A 154 1.23 11.21 -19.38
C GLY A 154 -0.23 11.24 -19.86
N PRO A 155 -0.48 10.79 -21.07
CA PRO A 155 -1.83 10.86 -21.69
C PRO A 155 -2.86 10.00 -20.97
N GLU A 156 -2.43 9.09 -20.11
CA GLU A 156 -3.31 8.15 -19.40
C GLU A 156 -3.85 8.72 -18.08
N ILE A 157 -3.08 9.57 -17.39
CA ILE A 157 -3.54 10.23 -16.16
C ILE A 157 -4.49 11.39 -16.47
N ALA A 158 -4.38 11.99 -17.65
CA ALA A 158 -5.23 13.08 -18.09
C ALA A 158 -6.64 12.65 -18.56
N ARG A 159 -6.95 11.36 -18.55
CA ARG A 159 -8.22 10.80 -19.05
C ARG A 159 -9.20 10.34 -17.97
N HIS A 160 -8.90 10.59 -16.70
CA HIS A 160 -9.78 10.20 -15.58
C HIS A 160 -10.26 11.39 -14.78
#